data_33dd92892a58a80c19fc852f9eba8b3e
#
_entry.id   33dd92892a58a80c19fc852f9eba8b3e
#
_cell.length_a   1.000
_cell.length_b   1.000
_cell.length_c   1.000
_cell.angle_alpha   90.00
_cell.angle_beta   90.00
_cell.angle_gamma   90.00
#
_symmetry.space_group_name_H-M   'P 1'
#
loop_
_entity.id
_entity.type
_entity.pdbx_description
1 polymer ?
#
loop_
_entity_poly.entity_id
_entity_poly.type
_entity_poly.pdbx_seq_one_letter_code
_entity_poly.pdbx_strand_id
1 'polypeptide(L)'
;MAGVTHADRCPGVLRPHLAQDGAVVRIRFPGGQTTGAALSLLSGIAQQFGSGDLQLTSRAGVQLRGLPDPVPAALIAAVREAGFLPSETHERVRNIIASPLSGISGGLVDVRPLVADLDAGLCAEPRLASLPTRFLFVVDDGCGDVSGRSFDLGYRAVDHDHGWLLLGAADLGISVPASHAADMLLALAREFLVASRRSGDVWHVGELRSWSKRVPGVRTLNLPLERTDVPLGAVGGAASVQVPLGSLTPAQAATIDATAAGRVVITPSRGLVLPGAAGRLPELVAAGFVDDASSPWSAISACVGAPSCQKSLIDTRAYAMRLAESGHALPRTHISGCERRCGAPAGAHHDLVVPTGSPLLLVGESR
;
A
#
# COMPACT_ATOMS: atom_id res chain seq x y z
N MET A 1 29.51 -12.05 13.53
CA MET A 1 28.59 -10.91 13.69
C MET A 1 27.21 -11.47 14.02
N ALA A 2 26.70 -11.17 15.21
CA ALA A 2 25.41 -11.70 15.65
C ALA A 2 24.30 -11.09 14.77
N GLY A 3 23.57 -11.94 14.08
CA GLY A 3 22.43 -11.54 13.28
C GLY A 3 21.39 -10.86 14.15
N VAL A 4 21.06 -9.62 13.85
CA VAL A 4 19.94 -8.91 14.46
C VAL A 4 18.67 -9.63 14.01
N THR A 5 18.11 -10.45 14.89
CA THR A 5 16.78 -11.04 14.69
C THR A 5 15.77 -9.89 14.67
N HIS A 6 15.45 -9.37 13.50
CA HIS A 6 14.38 -8.40 13.34
C HIS A 6 13.05 -9.11 13.64
N ALA A 7 12.52 -8.87 14.83
CA ALA A 7 11.18 -9.30 15.15
C ALA A 7 10.20 -8.69 14.11
N ASP A 8 9.47 -9.55 13.43
CA ASP A 8 8.50 -9.14 12.42
C ASP A 8 7.31 -8.43 13.08
N ARG A 9 7.26 -7.10 12.90
CA ARG A 9 6.29 -6.19 13.53
C ARG A 9 5.17 -5.75 12.58
N CYS A 10 5.06 -6.35 11.40
CA CYS A 10 3.96 -6.01 10.51
C CYS A 10 2.64 -6.54 11.07
N PRO A 11 1.66 -5.67 11.30
CA PRO A 11 0.41 -6.09 11.93
C PRO A 11 -0.45 -6.95 11.00
N GLY A 12 -1.18 -7.88 11.60
CA GLY A 12 -2.31 -8.59 11.05
C GLY A 12 -3.50 -8.42 11.99
N VAL A 13 -4.61 -9.10 11.72
CA VAL A 13 -5.79 -9.13 12.60
C VAL A 13 -5.54 -10.05 13.81
N LEU A 14 -4.94 -11.21 13.56
CA LEU A 14 -4.62 -12.21 14.59
C LEU A 14 -3.29 -11.92 15.30
N ARG A 15 -2.45 -11.08 14.72
CA ARG A 15 -1.15 -10.66 15.28
C ARG A 15 -1.04 -9.15 15.19
N PRO A 16 -1.73 -8.40 16.06
CA PRO A 16 -1.71 -6.95 16.07
C PRO A 16 -0.33 -6.41 16.44
N HIS A 17 -0.07 -5.17 16.09
CA HIS A 17 1.07 -4.41 16.60
C HIS A 17 0.61 -3.47 17.69
N LEU A 18 1.22 -3.52 18.86
CA LEU A 18 0.90 -2.61 19.95
C LEU A 18 1.59 -1.26 19.71
N ALA A 19 0.79 -0.21 19.61
CA ALA A 19 1.21 1.18 19.51
C ALA A 19 0.77 1.93 20.79
N GLN A 20 1.08 3.23 20.87
CA GLN A 20 0.74 4.04 22.04
C GLN A 20 -0.77 4.27 22.16
N ASP A 21 -1.45 4.39 21.03
CA ASP A 21 -2.90 4.58 20.94
C ASP A 21 -3.70 3.27 21.04
N GLY A 22 -3.05 2.14 21.30
CA GLY A 22 -3.67 0.82 21.37
C GLY A 22 -3.15 -0.14 20.31
N ALA A 23 -3.86 -1.25 20.12
CA ALA A 23 -3.50 -2.22 19.11
C ALA A 23 -3.80 -1.69 17.69
N VAL A 24 -2.96 -2.08 16.76
CA VAL A 24 -3.08 -1.76 15.33
C VAL A 24 -3.20 -3.06 14.55
N VAL A 25 -4.23 -3.18 13.74
CA VAL A 25 -4.40 -4.28 12.78
C VAL A 25 -4.29 -3.76 11.35
N ARG A 26 -3.91 -4.63 10.43
CA ARG A 26 -3.84 -4.31 9.01
C ARG A 26 -4.59 -5.34 8.21
N ILE A 27 -5.48 -4.86 7.34
CA ILE A 27 -6.24 -5.64 6.38
C ILE A 27 -5.62 -5.42 5.00
N ARG A 28 -5.40 -6.52 4.29
CA ARG A 28 -4.75 -6.52 2.98
C ARG A 28 -5.78 -6.72 1.89
N PHE A 29 -5.66 -5.92 0.85
CA PHE A 29 -6.46 -5.98 -0.35
C PHE A 29 -5.52 -6.23 -1.54
N PRO A 30 -5.36 -7.49 -1.99
CA PRO A 30 -4.54 -7.81 -3.14
C PRO A 30 -4.87 -6.93 -4.35
N GLY A 31 -3.86 -6.30 -4.94
CA GLY A 31 -4.05 -5.30 -6.00
C GLY A 31 -4.83 -4.06 -5.61
N GLY A 32 -5.05 -3.81 -4.31
CA GLY A 32 -5.90 -2.71 -3.82
C GLY A 32 -7.40 -2.90 -4.06
N GLN A 33 -7.83 -4.08 -4.57
CA GLN A 33 -9.21 -4.32 -4.98
C GLN A 33 -10.15 -4.45 -3.79
N THR A 34 -11.20 -3.62 -3.76
CA THR A 34 -12.23 -3.61 -2.71
C THR A 34 -13.56 -3.06 -3.27
N THR A 35 -14.52 -2.79 -2.41
CA THR A 35 -15.80 -2.15 -2.74
C THR A 35 -16.10 -1.00 -1.78
N GLY A 36 -17.00 -0.10 -2.17
CA GLY A 36 -17.51 0.95 -1.27
C GLY A 36 -18.12 0.35 -0.01
N ALA A 37 -18.99 -0.65 -0.15
CA ALA A 37 -19.63 -1.37 0.95
C ALA A 37 -18.58 -2.00 1.92
N ALA A 38 -17.49 -2.55 1.37
CA ALA A 38 -16.42 -3.11 2.19
C ALA A 38 -15.71 -2.04 3.03
N LEU A 39 -15.43 -0.86 2.46
CA LEU A 39 -14.83 0.25 3.20
C LEU A 39 -15.81 0.81 4.25
N SER A 40 -17.09 0.93 3.93
CA SER A 40 -18.13 1.34 4.86
C SER A 40 -18.26 0.37 6.05
N LEU A 41 -18.26 -0.94 5.78
CA LEU A 41 -18.28 -1.98 6.81
C LEU A 41 -17.06 -1.92 7.73
N LEU A 42 -15.86 -1.79 7.15
CA LEU A 42 -14.61 -1.63 7.93
C LEU A 42 -14.63 -0.36 8.78
N SER A 43 -15.20 0.72 8.24
CA SER A 43 -15.37 1.96 8.99
C SER A 43 -16.30 1.76 10.20
N GLY A 44 -17.40 1.02 10.04
CA GLY A 44 -18.27 0.63 11.16
C GLY A 44 -17.52 -0.16 12.24
N ILE A 45 -16.69 -1.12 11.83
CA ILE A 45 -15.83 -1.88 12.75
C ILE A 45 -14.83 -0.96 13.47
N ALA A 46 -14.21 -0.02 12.73
CA ALA A 46 -13.27 0.93 13.31
C ALA A 46 -13.95 1.90 14.30
N GLN A 47 -15.20 2.30 14.05
CA GLN A 47 -15.99 3.13 14.98
C GLN A 47 -16.38 2.35 16.24
N GLN A 48 -16.72 1.08 16.10
CA GLN A 48 -17.15 0.26 17.22
C GLN A 48 -16.00 -0.09 18.16
N PHE A 49 -14.80 -0.34 17.62
CA PHE A 49 -13.70 -0.95 18.39
C PHE A 49 -12.46 -0.08 18.50
N GLY A 50 -12.32 0.98 17.71
CA GLY A 50 -11.08 1.75 17.60
C GLY A 50 -11.29 3.25 17.45
N SER A 51 -10.37 3.89 16.71
CA SER A 51 -10.37 5.35 16.52
C SER A 51 -11.45 5.88 15.57
N GLY A 52 -12.13 5.02 14.82
CA GLY A 52 -13.17 5.35 13.86
C GLY A 52 -12.66 5.54 12.43
N ASP A 53 -11.45 6.07 12.24
CA ASP A 53 -10.88 6.29 10.92
C ASP A 53 -10.22 5.03 10.35
N LEU A 54 -10.29 4.90 9.02
CA LEU A 54 -9.50 3.93 8.27
C LEU A 54 -8.22 4.59 7.74
N GLN A 55 -7.06 4.00 8.02
CA GLN A 55 -5.80 4.51 7.52
C GLN A 55 -5.34 3.73 6.29
N LEU A 56 -5.33 4.38 5.12
CA LEU A 56 -4.80 3.80 3.89
C LEU A 56 -3.28 3.67 3.96
N THR A 57 -2.75 2.60 3.40
CA THR A 57 -1.32 2.30 3.45
C THR A 57 -0.65 2.38 2.08
N SER A 58 0.67 2.56 2.06
CA SER A 58 1.47 2.54 0.82
C SER A 58 1.53 1.17 0.13
N ARG A 59 0.88 0.15 0.70
CA ARG A 59 0.71 -1.19 0.11
C ARG A 59 -0.74 -1.46 -0.28
N ALA A 60 -1.50 -0.40 -0.56
CA ALA A 60 -2.90 -0.50 -0.98
C ALA A 60 -3.80 -1.30 -0.02
N GLY A 61 -3.50 -1.26 1.28
CA GLY A 61 -4.28 -1.89 2.34
C GLY A 61 -4.83 -0.87 3.33
N VAL A 62 -5.56 -1.34 4.34
CA VAL A 62 -6.18 -0.52 5.38
C VAL A 62 -5.64 -0.89 6.75
N GLN A 63 -5.43 0.08 7.62
CA GLN A 63 -5.14 -0.11 9.04
C GLN A 63 -6.29 0.43 9.89
N LEU A 64 -6.65 -0.33 10.93
CA LEU A 64 -7.49 0.10 12.04
C LEU A 64 -6.58 0.33 13.24
N ARG A 65 -6.81 1.40 13.97
CA ARG A 65 -5.98 1.85 15.10
C ARG A 65 -6.82 2.14 16.34
N GLY A 66 -6.13 2.35 17.47
CA GLY A 66 -6.80 2.66 18.74
C GLY A 66 -7.62 1.49 19.29
N LEU A 67 -7.28 0.27 18.87
CA LEU A 67 -8.01 -0.92 19.28
C LEU A 67 -7.61 -1.36 20.70
N PRO A 68 -8.50 -2.01 21.45
CA PRO A 68 -8.14 -2.61 22.73
C PRO A 68 -7.01 -3.65 22.58
N ASP A 69 -6.24 -3.83 23.64
CA ASP A 69 -5.27 -4.92 23.77
C ASP A 69 -5.64 -5.78 24.98
N PRO A 70 -5.98 -7.06 24.79
CA PRO A 70 -6.02 -7.81 23.54
C PRO A 70 -7.14 -7.35 22.59
N VAL A 71 -6.92 -7.57 21.29
CA VAL A 71 -7.96 -7.30 20.27
C VAL A 71 -9.20 -8.14 20.55
N PRO A 72 -10.40 -7.56 20.61
CA PRO A 72 -11.61 -8.28 20.97
C PRO A 72 -11.93 -9.40 19.97
N ALA A 73 -12.35 -10.56 20.47
CA ALA A 73 -12.78 -11.69 19.65
C ALA A 73 -13.93 -11.30 18.68
N ALA A 74 -14.82 -10.40 19.12
CA ALA A 74 -15.90 -9.88 18.29
C ALA A 74 -15.41 -9.10 17.06
N LEU A 75 -14.31 -8.33 17.17
CA LEU A 75 -13.67 -7.68 16.03
C LEU A 75 -13.11 -8.72 15.06
N ILE A 76 -12.40 -9.73 15.57
CA ILE A 76 -11.83 -10.80 14.73
C ILE A 76 -12.94 -11.54 13.98
N ALA A 77 -14.05 -11.85 14.66
CA ALA A 77 -15.23 -12.47 14.07
C ALA A 77 -15.82 -11.58 12.96
N ALA A 78 -16.05 -10.31 13.23
CA ALA A 78 -16.59 -9.35 12.24
C ALA A 78 -15.71 -9.24 10.99
N VAL A 79 -14.38 -9.16 11.17
CA VAL A 79 -13.43 -9.11 10.05
C VAL A 79 -13.44 -10.42 9.24
N ARG A 80 -13.58 -11.57 9.91
CA ARG A 80 -13.66 -12.88 9.25
C ARG A 80 -14.97 -13.04 8.49
N GLU A 81 -16.10 -12.74 9.09
CA GLU A 81 -17.44 -12.80 8.48
C GLU A 81 -17.57 -11.88 7.27
N ALA A 82 -16.93 -10.72 7.33
CA ALA A 82 -16.84 -9.78 6.22
C ALA A 82 -15.91 -10.24 5.06
N GLY A 83 -15.24 -11.39 5.20
CA GLY A 83 -14.35 -11.94 4.17
C GLY A 83 -12.96 -11.26 4.10
N PHE A 84 -12.62 -10.39 5.05
CA PHE A 84 -11.32 -9.70 5.05
C PHE A 84 -10.17 -10.55 5.61
N LEU A 85 -10.48 -11.73 6.13
CA LEU A 85 -9.52 -12.71 6.64
C LEU A 85 -9.72 -14.07 5.95
N PRO A 86 -9.44 -14.16 4.63
CA PRO A 86 -9.71 -15.39 3.86
C PRO A 86 -8.77 -16.54 4.25
N SER A 87 -7.63 -16.25 4.87
CA SER A 87 -6.67 -17.24 5.38
C SER A 87 -6.01 -16.72 6.64
N GLU A 88 -6.19 -17.41 7.76
CA GLU A 88 -5.60 -17.04 9.05
C GLU A 88 -4.07 -17.14 9.07
N THR A 89 -3.52 -18.11 8.35
CA THR A 89 -2.07 -18.34 8.28
C THR A 89 -1.37 -17.36 7.34
N HIS A 90 -2.05 -16.89 6.27
CA HIS A 90 -1.48 -16.05 5.23
C HIS A 90 -1.85 -14.56 5.37
N GLU A 91 -2.60 -14.16 6.42
CA GLU A 91 -3.10 -12.78 6.56
C GLU A 91 -2.01 -11.70 6.41
N ARG A 92 -0.77 -12.01 6.81
CA ARG A 92 0.32 -11.04 6.82
C ARG A 92 1.20 -11.06 5.56
N VAL A 93 1.07 -12.08 4.71
CA VAL A 93 1.93 -12.27 3.53
C VAL A 93 1.26 -11.94 2.20
N ARG A 94 -0.04 -11.70 2.19
CA ARG A 94 -0.83 -11.35 1.00
C ARG A 94 -0.59 -9.90 0.53
N ASN A 95 0.69 -9.49 0.45
CA ASN A 95 1.05 -8.15 0.01
C ASN A 95 1.24 -8.17 -1.51
N ILE A 96 0.21 -7.83 -2.25
CA ILE A 96 0.21 -7.73 -3.70
C ILE A 96 -0.23 -6.32 -4.08
N ILE A 97 0.63 -5.57 -4.75
CA ILE A 97 0.31 -4.27 -5.35
C ILE A 97 0.16 -4.48 -6.85
N ALA A 98 -0.86 -3.88 -7.45
CA ALA A 98 -1.05 -3.90 -8.89
C ALA A 98 -1.26 -2.49 -9.43
N SER A 99 -1.13 -2.34 -10.75
CA SER A 99 -1.47 -1.11 -11.47
C SER A 99 -2.91 -0.68 -11.15
N PRO A 100 -3.12 0.46 -10.49
CA PRO A 100 -4.45 0.82 -9.97
C PRO A 100 -5.50 1.08 -11.04
N LEU A 101 -5.07 1.50 -12.23
CA LEU A 101 -5.94 1.78 -13.37
C LEU A 101 -6.11 0.57 -14.31
N SER A 102 -5.54 -0.60 -13.97
CA SER A 102 -5.62 -1.79 -14.80
C SER A 102 -7.07 -2.22 -15.08
N GLY A 103 -7.39 -2.42 -16.34
CA GLY A 103 -8.75 -2.70 -16.82
C GLY A 103 -9.74 -1.53 -16.66
N ILE A 104 -9.21 -0.30 -16.47
CA ILE A 104 -10.00 0.94 -16.38
C ILE A 104 -9.49 1.93 -17.44
N SER A 105 -8.20 2.25 -17.44
CA SER A 105 -7.60 3.21 -18.35
C SER A 105 -6.10 2.98 -18.45
N GLY A 106 -5.55 3.09 -19.65
CA GLY A 106 -4.14 2.78 -19.90
C GLY A 106 -3.84 1.29 -19.73
N GLY A 107 -2.55 0.97 -19.70
CA GLY A 107 -2.08 -0.41 -19.59
C GLY A 107 -2.21 -1.22 -20.87
N LEU A 108 -1.43 -2.29 -20.96
CA LEU A 108 -1.46 -3.20 -22.09
C LEU A 108 -2.48 -4.32 -21.87
N VAL A 109 -2.68 -4.71 -20.60
CA VAL A 109 -3.55 -5.84 -20.21
C VAL A 109 -4.28 -5.55 -18.90
N ASP A 110 -5.39 -6.26 -18.69
CA ASP A 110 -6.03 -6.29 -17.37
C ASP A 110 -5.34 -7.34 -16.48
N VAL A 111 -4.59 -6.88 -15.48
CA VAL A 111 -3.87 -7.77 -14.57
C VAL A 111 -4.67 -8.23 -13.35
N ARG A 112 -5.93 -7.83 -13.21
CA ARG A 112 -6.78 -8.23 -12.06
C ARG A 112 -6.97 -9.74 -11.96
N PRO A 113 -7.18 -10.50 -13.06
CA PRO A 113 -7.22 -11.96 -12.99
C PRO A 113 -5.92 -12.55 -12.44
N LEU A 114 -4.76 -12.07 -12.91
CA LEU A 114 -3.46 -12.52 -12.42
C LEU A 114 -3.28 -12.24 -10.91
N VAL A 115 -3.76 -11.09 -10.42
CA VAL A 115 -3.74 -10.78 -8.97
C VAL A 115 -4.61 -11.77 -8.19
N ALA A 116 -5.79 -12.10 -8.68
CA ALA A 116 -6.69 -13.05 -8.04
C ALA A 116 -6.08 -14.47 -8.00
N ASP A 117 -5.51 -14.92 -9.11
CA ASP A 117 -4.86 -16.24 -9.21
C ASP A 117 -3.63 -16.32 -8.27
N LEU A 118 -2.82 -15.25 -8.23
CA LEU A 118 -1.66 -15.18 -7.33
C LEU A 118 -2.09 -15.21 -5.86
N ASP A 119 -3.13 -14.48 -5.47
CA ASP A 119 -3.63 -14.46 -4.10
C ASP A 119 -4.23 -15.81 -3.69
N ALA A 120 -5.02 -16.42 -4.56
CA ALA A 120 -5.61 -17.75 -4.34
C ALA A 120 -4.51 -18.81 -4.19
N GLY A 121 -3.53 -18.84 -5.10
CA GLY A 121 -2.41 -19.76 -5.05
C GLY A 121 -1.51 -19.55 -3.84
N LEU A 122 -1.28 -18.28 -3.43
CA LEU A 122 -0.56 -17.94 -2.21
C LEU A 122 -1.27 -18.52 -0.97
N CYS A 123 -2.58 -18.35 -0.86
CA CYS A 123 -3.38 -18.87 0.26
C CYS A 123 -3.49 -20.40 0.25
N ALA A 124 -3.43 -21.06 -0.90
CA ALA A 124 -3.50 -22.50 -1.03
C ALA A 124 -2.19 -23.23 -0.66
N GLU A 125 -1.06 -22.52 -0.60
CA GLU A 125 0.27 -23.11 -0.35
C GLU A 125 0.73 -22.85 1.10
N PRO A 126 0.62 -23.81 2.04
CA PRO A 126 0.95 -23.58 3.45
C PRO A 126 2.37 -23.12 3.72
N ARG A 127 3.33 -23.49 2.87
CA ARG A 127 4.75 -23.08 3.01
C ARG A 127 4.93 -21.59 2.83
N LEU A 128 4.10 -20.96 2.00
CA LEU A 128 4.19 -19.53 1.69
C LEU A 128 3.71 -18.64 2.85
N ALA A 129 3.01 -19.20 3.84
CA ALA A 129 2.73 -18.51 5.11
C ALA A 129 4.01 -18.13 5.88
N SER A 130 5.15 -18.75 5.55
CA SER A 130 6.47 -18.46 6.13
C SER A 130 7.22 -17.32 5.41
N LEU A 131 6.67 -16.73 4.36
CA LEU A 131 7.26 -15.54 3.73
C LEU A 131 7.41 -14.41 4.75
N PRO A 132 8.47 -13.59 4.65
CA PRO A 132 8.56 -12.37 5.43
C PRO A 132 7.31 -11.50 5.25
N THR A 133 6.75 -10.94 6.31
CA THR A 133 5.52 -10.13 6.20
C THR A 133 5.73 -8.82 5.43
N ARG A 134 6.97 -8.49 5.08
CA ARG A 134 7.31 -7.40 4.18
C ARG A 134 7.48 -7.86 2.73
N PHE A 135 7.48 -9.18 2.47
CA PHE A 135 7.56 -9.71 1.13
C PHE A 135 6.44 -9.10 0.28
N LEU A 136 6.82 -8.53 -0.85
CA LEU A 136 5.93 -7.75 -1.70
C LEU A 136 5.96 -8.26 -3.12
N PHE A 137 4.77 -8.59 -3.62
CA PHE A 137 4.56 -8.81 -5.03
C PHE A 137 4.09 -7.51 -5.71
N VAL A 138 4.57 -7.25 -6.93
CA VAL A 138 4.03 -6.20 -7.80
C VAL A 138 3.54 -6.81 -9.11
N VAL A 139 2.40 -6.33 -9.61
CA VAL A 139 1.79 -6.80 -10.86
C VAL A 139 1.47 -5.56 -11.72
N ASP A 140 2.30 -5.36 -12.72
CA ASP A 140 2.30 -4.17 -13.59
C ASP A 140 1.65 -4.51 -14.93
N ASP A 141 0.68 -3.73 -15.34
CA ASP A 141 -0.07 -3.92 -16.59
C ASP A 141 0.66 -3.43 -17.85
N GLY A 142 1.94 -3.09 -17.71
CA GLY A 142 2.79 -2.58 -18.77
C GLY A 142 3.05 -1.07 -18.68
N CYS A 143 2.27 -0.32 -17.88
CA CYS A 143 2.48 1.13 -17.70
C CYS A 143 3.76 1.48 -16.95
N GLY A 144 4.29 0.58 -16.10
CA GLY A 144 5.48 0.85 -15.29
C GLY A 144 5.19 1.62 -13.98
N ASP A 145 3.92 1.79 -13.62
CA ASP A 145 3.47 2.61 -12.49
C ASP A 145 3.73 1.98 -11.11
N VAL A 146 3.90 0.66 -11.05
CA VAL A 146 4.21 -0.06 -9.80
C VAL A 146 5.58 -0.72 -9.80
N SER A 147 6.17 -1.04 -10.95
CA SER A 147 7.46 -1.74 -11.07
C SER A 147 8.68 -0.90 -10.66
N GLY A 148 8.55 0.43 -10.56
CA GLY A 148 9.57 1.33 -10.03
C GLY A 148 9.68 1.36 -8.49
N ARG A 149 8.90 0.54 -7.76
CA ARG A 149 8.94 0.44 -6.28
C ARG A 149 9.96 -0.60 -5.85
N SER A 150 10.35 -0.58 -4.58
CA SER A 150 11.06 -1.71 -3.96
C SER A 150 10.06 -2.86 -3.75
N PHE A 151 10.35 -4.03 -4.31
CA PHE A 151 9.54 -5.24 -4.23
C PHE A 151 10.43 -6.49 -4.19
N ASP A 152 9.84 -7.65 -3.94
CA ASP A 152 10.53 -8.93 -3.92
C ASP A 152 10.39 -9.67 -5.25
N LEU A 153 9.19 -9.94 -5.67
CA LEU A 153 8.90 -10.54 -6.96
C LEU A 153 7.86 -9.70 -7.69
N GLY A 154 7.93 -9.67 -9.01
CA GLY A 154 6.98 -8.91 -9.80
C GLY A 154 6.67 -9.54 -11.14
N TYR A 155 5.58 -9.06 -11.74
CA TYR A 155 5.24 -9.27 -13.13
C TYR A 155 5.07 -7.90 -13.80
N ARG A 156 5.54 -7.76 -15.03
CA ARG A 156 5.24 -6.62 -15.88
C ARG A 156 4.87 -7.10 -17.27
N ALA A 157 3.68 -6.73 -17.72
CA ALA A 157 3.22 -7.04 -19.06
C ALA A 157 4.09 -6.35 -20.12
N VAL A 158 4.35 -7.05 -21.22
CA VAL A 158 5.01 -6.56 -22.42
C VAL A 158 4.01 -6.48 -23.57
N ASP A 159 3.13 -7.45 -23.62
CA ASP A 159 1.99 -7.54 -24.55
C ASP A 159 0.87 -8.39 -23.90
N HIS A 160 -0.15 -8.74 -24.69
CA HIS A 160 -1.30 -9.53 -24.19
C HIS A 160 -0.91 -10.95 -23.74
N ASP A 161 0.10 -11.55 -24.33
CA ASP A 161 0.44 -12.95 -24.14
C ASP A 161 1.69 -13.16 -23.29
N HIS A 162 2.54 -12.12 -23.14
CA HIS A 162 3.84 -12.22 -22.49
C HIS A 162 4.13 -11.07 -21.53
N GLY A 163 5.00 -11.35 -20.58
CA GLY A 163 5.54 -10.37 -19.65
C GLY A 163 6.91 -10.79 -19.10
N TRP A 164 7.42 -9.95 -18.21
CA TRP A 164 8.62 -10.21 -17.44
C TRP A 164 8.26 -10.55 -16.00
N LEU A 165 8.75 -11.66 -15.49
CA LEU A 165 8.87 -11.86 -14.05
C LEU A 165 10.10 -11.12 -13.56
N LEU A 166 9.94 -10.28 -12.55
CA LEU A 166 10.98 -9.41 -12.01
C LEU A 166 11.46 -9.94 -10.65
N LEU A 167 12.77 -9.93 -10.40
CA LEU A 167 13.40 -10.53 -9.22
C LEU A 167 14.14 -9.48 -8.37
N GLY A 168 13.50 -8.97 -7.34
CA GLY A 168 14.05 -8.03 -6.35
C GLY A 168 14.25 -6.60 -6.85
N ALA A 169 14.22 -6.41 -8.17
CA ALA A 169 14.27 -5.12 -8.84
C ALA A 169 13.84 -5.28 -10.30
N ALA A 170 13.57 -4.18 -10.99
CA ALA A 170 13.10 -4.19 -12.37
C ALA A 170 14.23 -4.42 -13.41
N ASP A 171 15.49 -4.58 -12.97
CA ASP A 171 16.67 -4.80 -13.82
C ASP A 171 17.01 -6.29 -14.06
N LEU A 172 16.31 -7.21 -13.40
CA LEU A 172 16.47 -8.66 -13.58
C LEU A 172 15.12 -9.30 -13.83
N GLY A 173 15.00 -10.09 -14.90
CA GLY A 173 13.74 -10.74 -15.21
C GLY A 173 13.84 -11.98 -16.08
N ILE A 174 12.72 -12.72 -16.11
CA ILE A 174 12.50 -13.92 -16.91
C ILE A 174 11.31 -13.65 -17.81
N SER A 175 11.44 -13.88 -19.11
CA SER A 175 10.30 -13.83 -20.02
C SER A 175 9.34 -15.00 -19.73
N VAL A 176 8.06 -14.71 -19.63
CA VAL A 176 7.04 -15.69 -19.28
C VAL A 176 5.75 -15.45 -20.09
N PRO A 177 5.06 -16.52 -20.54
CA PRO A 177 3.68 -16.38 -20.98
C PRO A 177 2.80 -15.86 -19.85
N ALA A 178 1.90 -14.90 -20.13
CA ALA A 178 1.04 -14.29 -19.14
C ALA A 178 0.21 -15.35 -18.37
N SER A 179 -0.22 -16.40 -19.05
CA SER A 179 -1.00 -17.52 -18.46
C SER A 179 -0.23 -18.33 -17.40
N HIS A 180 1.10 -18.24 -17.35
CA HIS A 180 1.91 -18.97 -16.38
C HIS A 180 2.51 -18.04 -15.28
N ALA A 181 2.19 -16.75 -15.34
CA ALA A 181 2.84 -15.76 -14.47
C ALA A 181 2.57 -16.02 -12.98
N ALA A 182 1.33 -16.34 -12.58
CA ALA A 182 1.00 -16.63 -11.19
C ALA A 182 1.76 -17.84 -10.66
N ASP A 183 1.72 -18.96 -11.38
CA ASP A 183 2.36 -20.21 -10.98
C ASP A 183 3.89 -20.05 -10.84
N MET A 184 4.49 -19.31 -11.76
CA MET A 184 5.93 -19.06 -11.72
C MET A 184 6.32 -18.08 -10.61
N LEU A 185 5.50 -17.06 -10.30
CA LEU A 185 5.73 -16.20 -9.13
C LEU A 185 5.66 -16.99 -7.83
N LEU A 186 4.69 -17.90 -7.69
CA LEU A 186 4.59 -18.79 -6.54
C LEU A 186 5.76 -19.76 -6.45
N ALA A 187 6.22 -20.31 -7.59
CA ALA A 187 7.40 -21.16 -7.64
C ALA A 187 8.66 -20.40 -7.18
N LEU A 188 8.88 -19.18 -7.68
CA LEU A 188 9.99 -18.33 -7.26
C LEU A 188 9.91 -17.95 -5.77
N ALA A 189 8.71 -17.72 -5.23
CA ALA A 189 8.52 -17.46 -3.81
C ALA A 189 8.91 -18.68 -2.94
N ARG A 190 8.59 -19.91 -3.38
CA ARG A 190 9.07 -21.15 -2.72
C ARG A 190 10.60 -21.27 -2.76
N GLU A 191 11.19 -21.02 -3.92
CA GLU A 191 12.65 -21.04 -4.09
C GLU A 191 13.35 -19.97 -3.23
N PHE A 192 12.76 -18.77 -3.12
CA PHE A 192 13.24 -17.74 -2.22
C PHE A 192 13.29 -18.22 -0.77
N LEU A 193 12.24 -18.88 -0.27
CA LEU A 193 12.23 -19.41 1.11
C LEU A 193 13.39 -20.39 1.36
N VAL A 194 13.70 -21.24 0.38
CA VAL A 194 14.84 -22.15 0.47
C VAL A 194 16.16 -21.40 0.46
N ALA A 195 16.30 -20.42 -0.43
CA ALA A 195 17.51 -19.61 -0.57
C ALA A 195 17.74 -18.71 0.66
N SER A 196 16.67 -18.10 1.19
CA SER A 196 16.72 -17.26 2.39
C SER A 196 17.24 -18.03 3.60
N ARG A 197 16.69 -19.21 3.90
CA ARG A 197 17.15 -20.07 5.01
C ARG A 197 18.62 -20.45 4.90
N ARG A 198 19.10 -20.74 3.69
CA ARG A 198 20.52 -21.06 3.43
C ARG A 198 21.44 -19.85 3.60
N SER A 199 20.91 -18.64 3.52
CA SER A 199 21.66 -17.38 3.59
C SER A 199 21.50 -16.63 4.90
N GLY A 200 20.96 -17.27 5.95
CA GLY A 200 20.81 -16.68 7.28
C GLY A 200 19.52 -15.86 7.45
N ASP A 201 18.40 -16.38 6.93
CA ASP A 201 17.06 -15.79 7.05
C ASP A 201 16.97 -14.35 6.50
N VAL A 202 17.37 -14.22 5.26
CA VAL A 202 17.28 -12.97 4.48
C VAL A 202 15.80 -12.59 4.26
N TRP A 203 15.51 -11.31 4.32
CA TRP A 203 14.12 -10.81 4.31
C TRP A 203 13.66 -10.29 2.96
N HIS A 204 14.58 -10.01 2.05
CA HIS A 204 14.27 -9.37 0.77
C HIS A 204 15.02 -10.05 -0.38
N VAL A 205 14.34 -10.30 -1.50
CA VAL A 205 14.94 -10.91 -2.70
C VAL A 205 16.12 -10.09 -3.22
N GLY A 206 16.07 -8.76 -3.12
CA GLY A 206 17.17 -7.87 -3.50
C GLY A 206 18.48 -8.11 -2.74
N GLU A 207 18.44 -8.70 -1.53
CA GLU A 207 19.61 -9.10 -0.76
C GLU A 207 20.25 -10.39 -1.31
N LEU A 208 19.51 -11.15 -2.10
CA LEU A 208 19.93 -12.42 -2.72
C LEU A 208 20.24 -12.26 -4.23
N ARG A 209 20.82 -11.15 -4.66
CA ARG A 209 21.10 -10.90 -6.09
C ARG A 209 21.93 -12.00 -6.76
N SER A 210 22.83 -12.68 -6.01
CA SER A 210 23.57 -13.82 -6.53
C SER A 210 22.68 -15.03 -6.81
N TRP A 211 21.63 -15.26 -6.01
CA TRP A 211 20.60 -16.26 -6.27
C TRP A 211 19.74 -15.84 -7.46
N SER A 212 19.22 -14.60 -7.46
CA SER A 212 18.39 -14.10 -8.56
C SER A 212 19.05 -14.26 -9.91
N LYS A 213 20.36 -13.96 -10.03
CA LYS A 213 21.13 -14.13 -11.26
C LYS A 213 21.34 -15.59 -11.69
N ARG A 214 21.21 -16.56 -10.78
CA ARG A 214 21.35 -18.00 -11.08
C ARG A 214 20.03 -18.68 -11.43
N VAL A 215 18.91 -18.00 -11.24
CA VAL A 215 17.61 -18.55 -11.67
C VAL A 215 17.62 -18.73 -13.19
N PRO A 216 17.29 -19.94 -13.70
CA PRO A 216 17.34 -20.20 -15.13
C PRO A 216 16.51 -19.20 -15.95
N GLY A 217 17.07 -18.73 -17.07
CA GLY A 217 16.40 -17.80 -17.98
C GLY A 217 16.42 -16.33 -17.56
N VAL A 218 17.01 -16.00 -16.40
CA VAL A 218 17.16 -14.60 -15.97
C VAL A 218 18.07 -13.83 -16.91
N ARG A 219 17.62 -12.62 -17.26
CA ARG A 219 18.36 -11.66 -18.05
C ARG A 219 18.40 -10.30 -17.34
N THR A 220 19.43 -9.52 -17.65
CA THR A 220 19.44 -8.09 -17.29
C THR A 220 18.49 -7.37 -18.21
N LEU A 221 17.61 -6.55 -17.62
CA LEU A 221 16.59 -5.78 -18.32
C LEU A 221 16.93 -4.28 -18.26
N ASN A 222 16.52 -3.56 -19.26
CA ASN A 222 16.54 -2.10 -19.29
C ASN A 222 15.10 -1.61 -19.50
N LEU A 223 14.26 -1.80 -18.49
CA LEU A 223 12.88 -1.37 -18.55
C LEU A 223 12.77 0.13 -18.20
N PRO A 224 12.00 0.90 -18.95
CA PRO A 224 11.70 2.26 -18.54
C PRO A 224 10.92 2.21 -17.23
N LEU A 225 11.47 2.88 -16.22
CA LEU A 225 10.87 2.98 -14.88
C LEU A 225 10.25 4.37 -14.75
N GLU A 226 9.21 4.61 -15.48
CA GLU A 226 8.43 5.82 -15.27
C GLU A 226 7.55 5.61 -14.04
N ARG A 227 7.90 6.31 -12.98
CA ARG A 227 7.02 6.44 -11.81
C ARG A 227 5.94 7.45 -12.15
N THR A 228 4.86 6.99 -12.71
CA THR A 228 3.66 7.78 -12.83
C THR A 228 2.80 7.56 -11.60
N ASP A 229 2.64 8.58 -10.76
CA ASP A 229 1.57 8.57 -9.77
C ASP A 229 0.24 8.48 -10.53
N VAL A 230 -0.74 7.81 -9.94
CA VAL A 230 -2.09 7.70 -10.55
C VAL A 230 -2.64 9.12 -10.74
N PRO A 231 -3.02 9.52 -11.97
CA PRO A 231 -3.60 10.84 -12.19
C PRO A 231 -4.83 11.06 -11.32
N LEU A 232 -5.02 12.27 -10.81
CA LEU A 232 -6.22 12.66 -10.07
C LEU A 232 -7.27 13.25 -11.01
N GLY A 233 -8.53 13.22 -10.58
CA GLY A 233 -9.67 13.69 -11.36
C GLY A 233 -10.36 12.60 -12.16
N ALA A 234 -10.92 12.95 -13.30
CA ALA A 234 -11.59 12.00 -14.20
C ALA A 234 -10.59 11.28 -15.10
N VAL A 235 -10.49 9.96 -14.96
CA VAL A 235 -9.54 9.12 -15.70
C VAL A 235 -10.27 7.90 -16.26
N GLY A 236 -10.36 7.77 -17.59
CA GLY A 236 -11.00 6.61 -18.23
C GLY A 236 -12.41 6.30 -17.73
N GLY A 237 -13.20 7.33 -17.42
CA GLY A 237 -14.54 7.18 -16.84
C GLY A 237 -14.55 6.91 -15.32
N ALA A 238 -13.40 6.70 -14.69
CA ALA A 238 -13.29 6.59 -13.24
C ALA A 238 -13.08 7.95 -12.58
N ALA A 239 -13.49 8.07 -11.31
CA ALA A 239 -13.03 9.11 -10.40
C ALA A 239 -11.76 8.62 -9.69
N SER A 240 -10.66 9.38 -9.80
CA SER A 240 -9.42 9.15 -9.08
C SER A 240 -9.20 10.27 -8.08
N VAL A 241 -9.13 9.94 -6.80
CA VAL A 241 -9.04 10.92 -5.73
C VAL A 241 -7.96 10.57 -4.70
N GLN A 242 -7.32 11.60 -4.16
CA GLN A 242 -6.43 11.47 -3.01
C GLN A 242 -7.23 11.57 -1.72
N VAL A 243 -6.91 10.73 -0.76
CA VAL A 243 -7.42 10.84 0.61
C VAL A 243 -6.41 11.66 1.41
N PRO A 244 -6.78 12.84 1.95
CA PRO A 244 -5.86 13.68 2.72
C PRO A 244 -5.18 12.89 3.84
N LEU A 245 -3.85 12.92 3.88
CA LEU A 245 -3.00 12.16 4.81
C LEU A 245 -3.26 10.64 4.85
N GLY A 246 -4.03 10.12 3.89
CA GLY A 246 -4.47 8.72 3.86
C GLY A 246 -5.44 8.33 4.98
N SER A 247 -6.08 9.28 5.66
CA SER A 247 -7.04 9.04 6.74
C SER A 247 -8.45 9.19 6.21
N LEU A 248 -9.15 8.08 6.02
CA LEU A 248 -10.51 8.01 5.53
C LEU A 248 -11.47 8.04 6.72
N THR A 249 -12.23 9.11 6.83
CA THR A 249 -13.22 9.28 7.91
C THR A 249 -14.48 8.43 7.66
N PRO A 250 -15.31 8.18 8.68
CA PRO A 250 -16.57 7.46 8.50
C PRO A 250 -17.52 8.12 7.49
N ALA A 251 -17.60 9.44 7.48
CA ALA A 251 -18.42 10.18 6.51
C ALA A 251 -17.90 9.99 5.09
N GLN A 252 -16.58 10.04 4.90
CA GLN A 252 -15.96 9.77 3.61
C GLN A 252 -16.16 8.32 3.15
N ALA A 253 -16.08 7.34 4.06
CA ALA A 253 -16.34 5.93 3.73
C ALA A 253 -17.78 5.74 3.26
N ALA A 254 -18.76 6.39 3.92
CA ALA A 254 -20.15 6.38 3.50
C ALA A 254 -20.35 7.06 2.13
N THR A 255 -19.66 8.17 1.86
CA THR A 255 -19.69 8.83 0.55
C THR A 255 -19.13 7.92 -0.54
N ILE A 256 -18.02 7.22 -0.29
CA ILE A 256 -17.48 6.24 -1.24
C ILE A 256 -18.50 5.15 -1.54
N ASP A 257 -19.17 4.61 -0.52
CA ASP A 257 -20.18 3.56 -0.69
C ASP A 257 -21.37 4.06 -1.55
N ALA A 258 -21.82 5.29 -1.32
CA ALA A 258 -22.91 5.90 -2.07
C ALA A 258 -22.55 6.31 -3.51
N THR A 259 -21.26 6.58 -3.79
CA THR A 259 -20.81 7.07 -5.09
C THR A 259 -20.19 5.99 -5.99
N ALA A 260 -19.58 4.96 -5.40
CA ALA A 260 -18.97 3.87 -6.15
C ALA A 260 -20.02 2.94 -6.76
N ALA A 261 -19.85 2.60 -8.03
CA ALA A 261 -20.66 1.56 -8.70
C ALA A 261 -20.17 0.14 -8.32
N GLY A 262 -19.92 -0.10 -7.03
CA GLY A 262 -19.43 -1.35 -6.47
C GLY A 262 -17.92 -1.36 -6.26
N ARG A 263 -17.12 -1.53 -7.32
CA ARG A 263 -15.66 -1.65 -7.22
C ARG A 263 -14.98 -0.34 -6.83
N VAL A 264 -13.99 -0.45 -5.94
CA VAL A 264 -13.06 0.60 -5.56
C VAL A 264 -11.65 0.04 -5.56
N VAL A 265 -10.66 0.81 -5.97
CA VAL A 265 -9.26 0.43 -5.91
C VAL A 265 -8.51 1.37 -4.96
N ILE A 266 -7.93 0.81 -3.91
CA ILE A 266 -7.02 1.55 -3.03
C ILE A 266 -5.68 1.67 -3.75
N THR A 267 -5.14 2.89 -3.88
CA THR A 267 -3.87 3.10 -4.55
C THR A 267 -2.68 3.07 -3.58
N PRO A 268 -1.48 2.71 -4.05
CA PRO A 268 -0.28 2.78 -3.22
C PRO A 268 0.11 4.21 -2.80
N SER A 269 -0.44 5.23 -3.45
CA SER A 269 -0.33 6.64 -3.05
C SER A 269 -1.34 7.05 -1.97
N ARG A 270 -2.12 6.11 -1.43
CA ARG A 270 -3.18 6.33 -0.43
C ARG A 270 -4.35 7.15 -0.96
N GLY A 271 -4.63 7.00 -2.23
CA GLY A 271 -5.84 7.49 -2.90
C GLY A 271 -6.80 6.35 -3.19
N LEU A 272 -7.87 6.68 -3.88
CA LEU A 272 -8.90 5.75 -4.32
C LEU A 272 -9.20 5.97 -5.80
N VAL A 273 -9.47 4.89 -6.52
CA VAL A 273 -10.03 4.92 -7.87
C VAL A 273 -11.40 4.27 -7.83
N LEU A 274 -12.41 4.98 -8.32
CA LEU A 274 -13.80 4.54 -8.38
C LEU A 274 -14.21 4.41 -9.85
N PRO A 275 -14.16 3.20 -10.43
CA PRO A 275 -14.56 2.98 -11.83
C PRO A 275 -16.02 3.39 -12.07
N GLY A 276 -16.26 4.06 -13.20
CA GLY A 276 -17.62 4.52 -13.59
C GLY A 276 -18.13 5.74 -12.81
N ALA A 277 -17.35 6.30 -11.88
CA ALA A 277 -17.77 7.39 -11.01
C ALA A 277 -17.22 8.78 -11.41
N ALA A 278 -16.69 8.97 -12.63
CA ALA A 278 -16.16 10.28 -13.05
C ALA A 278 -17.15 11.43 -12.86
N GLY A 279 -18.44 11.21 -13.14
CA GLY A 279 -19.51 12.20 -12.96
C GLY A 279 -19.84 12.52 -11.49
N ARG A 280 -19.30 11.75 -10.54
CA ARG A 280 -19.52 11.93 -9.10
C ARG A 280 -18.37 12.67 -8.40
N LEU A 281 -17.35 13.14 -9.15
CA LEU A 281 -16.24 13.92 -8.59
C LEU A 281 -16.67 15.10 -7.74
N PRO A 282 -17.68 15.93 -8.13
CA PRO A 282 -18.10 17.06 -7.29
C PRO A 282 -18.57 16.63 -5.89
N GLU A 283 -19.23 15.47 -5.77
CA GLU A 283 -19.68 14.94 -4.49
C GLU A 283 -18.50 14.45 -3.63
N LEU A 284 -17.51 13.81 -4.27
CA LEU A 284 -16.29 13.38 -3.59
C LEU A 284 -15.48 14.58 -3.10
N VAL A 285 -15.32 15.62 -3.92
CA VAL A 285 -14.64 16.87 -3.52
C VAL A 285 -15.37 17.55 -2.36
N ALA A 286 -16.70 17.63 -2.41
CA ALA A 286 -17.52 18.16 -1.31
C ALA A 286 -17.36 17.38 0.00
N ALA A 287 -17.05 16.07 -0.09
CA ALA A 287 -16.73 15.23 1.07
C ALA A 287 -15.26 15.34 1.54
N GLY A 288 -14.45 16.23 0.94
CA GLY A 288 -13.08 16.50 1.33
C GLY A 288 -12.03 15.59 0.68
N PHE A 289 -12.37 14.90 -0.42
CA PHE A 289 -11.38 14.25 -1.28
C PHE A 289 -10.72 15.28 -2.20
N VAL A 290 -9.54 14.94 -2.68
CA VAL A 290 -8.74 15.79 -3.56
C VAL A 290 -8.67 15.15 -4.95
N ASP A 291 -9.12 15.88 -5.97
CA ASP A 291 -9.13 15.46 -7.36
C ASP A 291 -8.14 16.23 -8.25
N ASP A 292 -7.37 17.14 -7.66
CA ASP A 292 -6.39 17.97 -8.35
C ASP A 292 -4.98 17.75 -7.80
N ALA A 293 -4.05 17.42 -8.70
CA ALA A 293 -2.64 17.24 -8.36
C ALA A 293 -1.93 18.55 -7.94
N SER A 294 -2.49 19.71 -8.29
CA SER A 294 -1.97 21.02 -7.87
C SER A 294 -2.35 21.39 -6.43
N SER A 295 -3.29 20.66 -5.83
CA SER A 295 -3.70 20.87 -4.45
C SER A 295 -2.52 20.65 -3.48
N PRO A 296 -2.32 21.51 -2.47
CA PRO A 296 -1.31 21.31 -1.43
C PRO A 296 -1.40 19.94 -0.76
N TRP A 297 -2.60 19.38 -0.63
CA TRP A 297 -2.83 18.05 -0.08
C TRP A 297 -2.19 16.92 -0.88
N SER A 298 -2.00 17.11 -2.18
CA SER A 298 -1.34 16.13 -3.05
C SER A 298 0.18 16.06 -2.81
N ALA A 299 0.77 17.16 -2.34
CA ALA A 299 2.20 17.26 -2.07
C ALA A 299 2.59 16.84 -0.64
N ILE A 300 1.62 16.76 0.30
CA ILE A 300 1.90 16.57 1.72
C ILE A 300 1.57 15.14 2.15
N SER A 301 2.48 14.53 2.91
CA SER A 301 2.23 13.30 3.65
C SER A 301 2.79 13.41 5.06
N ALA A 302 2.24 12.66 6.02
CA ALA A 302 2.70 12.66 7.38
C ALA A 302 2.75 11.25 7.98
N CYS A 303 3.63 11.04 8.95
CA CYS A 303 3.53 9.89 9.83
C CYS A 303 2.33 10.07 10.77
N VAL A 304 2.01 9.04 11.58
CA VAL A 304 0.87 9.11 12.50
C VAL A 304 1.03 10.18 13.58
N GLY A 305 2.26 10.47 14.01
CA GLY A 305 2.55 11.51 15.00
C GLY A 305 2.03 11.22 16.43
N ALA A 306 2.21 12.19 17.31
CA ALA A 306 1.57 12.20 18.62
C ALA A 306 0.06 12.54 18.45
N PRO A 307 -0.81 12.08 19.37
CA PRO A 307 -0.52 11.26 20.54
C PRO A 307 -0.37 9.75 20.22
N SER A 308 -0.63 9.31 18.99
CA SER A 308 -0.67 7.89 18.60
C SER A 308 0.71 7.21 18.48
N CYS A 309 1.81 7.98 18.53
CA CYS A 309 3.16 7.48 18.45
C CYS A 309 4.04 8.00 19.57
N GLN A 310 4.49 7.12 20.48
CA GLN A 310 5.37 7.45 21.61
C GLN A 310 6.71 8.10 21.20
N LYS A 311 7.16 7.85 19.96
CA LYS A 311 8.43 8.40 19.45
C LYS A 311 8.27 9.79 18.83
N SER A 312 7.05 10.23 18.61
CA SER A 312 6.75 11.54 18.07
C SER A 312 6.39 12.49 19.18
N LEU A 313 7.06 13.61 19.21
CA LEU A 313 6.84 14.66 20.23
C LEU A 313 5.87 15.73 19.73
N ILE A 314 5.44 15.63 18.47
CA ILE A 314 4.49 16.55 17.86
C ILE A 314 3.33 15.78 17.20
N ASP A 315 2.20 16.44 17.10
CA ASP A 315 1.12 16.03 16.24
C ASP A 315 1.45 16.39 14.78
N THR A 316 2.05 15.43 14.08
CA THR A 316 2.47 15.61 12.68
C THR A 316 1.31 15.80 11.73
N ARG A 317 0.13 15.25 12.07
CA ARG A 317 -1.08 15.38 11.23
C ARG A 317 -1.67 16.78 11.36
N ALA A 318 -1.82 17.28 12.59
CA ALA A 318 -2.27 18.65 12.80
C ALA A 318 -1.29 19.67 12.19
N TYR A 319 0.01 19.38 12.22
CA TYR A 319 0.99 20.19 11.53
C TYR A 319 0.81 20.16 10.01
N ALA A 320 0.64 18.97 9.43
CA ALA A 320 0.40 18.78 7.99
C ALA A 320 -0.88 19.49 7.52
N MET A 321 -1.96 19.45 8.32
CA MET A 321 -3.21 20.16 8.04
C MET A 321 -2.99 21.67 7.95
N ARG A 322 -2.36 22.27 8.96
CA ARG A 322 -2.07 23.72 8.94
C ARG A 322 -1.19 24.11 7.75
N LEU A 323 -0.25 23.26 7.38
CA LEU A 323 0.63 23.50 6.24
C LEU A 323 -0.13 23.45 4.91
N ALA A 324 -1.05 22.50 4.74
CA ALA A 324 -1.90 22.41 3.57
C ALA A 324 -2.87 23.58 3.48
N GLU A 325 -3.46 23.98 4.61
CA GLU A 325 -4.41 25.10 4.71
C GLU A 325 -3.76 26.46 4.47
N SER A 326 -2.44 26.59 4.67
CA SER A 326 -1.71 27.84 4.39
C SER A 326 -1.71 28.23 2.92
N GLY A 327 -2.06 27.31 2.02
CA GLY A 327 -2.17 27.55 0.58
C GLY A 327 -0.81 27.75 -0.14
N HIS A 328 0.31 27.58 0.56
CA HIS A 328 1.63 27.71 -0.07
C HIS A 328 1.89 26.53 -1.00
N ALA A 329 2.41 26.79 -2.18
CA ALA A 329 2.93 25.75 -3.06
C ALA A 329 4.13 25.09 -2.38
N LEU A 330 4.02 23.78 -2.14
CA LEU A 330 5.05 22.99 -1.49
C LEU A 330 5.61 21.95 -2.44
N PRO A 331 6.92 21.70 -2.41
CA PRO A 331 7.43 20.48 -3.01
C PRO A 331 6.87 19.27 -2.27
N ARG A 332 6.90 18.10 -2.90
CA ARG A 332 6.47 16.86 -2.25
C ARG A 332 7.18 16.68 -0.90
N THR A 333 6.44 16.75 0.20
CA THR A 333 6.99 16.83 1.55
C THR A 333 6.42 15.72 2.44
N HIS A 334 7.29 15.03 3.18
CA HIS A 334 6.90 14.09 4.22
C HIS A 334 7.23 14.63 5.61
N ILE A 335 6.22 14.72 6.47
CA ILE A 335 6.33 15.25 7.82
C ILE A 335 6.45 14.09 8.81
N SER A 336 7.55 14.05 9.54
CA SER A 336 7.86 13.02 10.52
C SER A 336 8.14 13.58 11.89
N GLY A 337 7.62 12.93 12.93
CA GLY A 337 7.93 13.27 14.32
C GLY A 337 9.20 12.61 14.87
N CYS A 338 9.92 11.82 14.07
CA CYS A 338 11.20 11.22 14.42
C CYS A 338 11.92 10.66 13.18
N GLU A 339 13.19 10.30 13.34
CA GLU A 339 14.08 9.78 12.30
C GLU A 339 13.62 8.45 11.63
N ARG A 340 12.61 7.78 12.18
CA ARG A 340 12.04 6.58 11.54
C ARG A 340 11.30 6.86 10.24
N ARG A 341 10.84 8.08 10.02
CA ARG A 341 10.14 8.53 8.81
C ARG A 341 9.03 7.57 8.36
N CYS A 342 8.23 7.11 9.33
CA CYS A 342 7.19 6.11 9.09
C CYS A 342 6.18 6.60 8.06
N GLY A 343 6.02 5.85 6.98
CA GLY A 343 5.08 6.20 5.93
C GLY A 343 5.60 7.17 4.89
N ALA A 344 6.89 7.46 4.87
CA ALA A 344 7.51 8.25 3.81
C ALA A 344 7.14 7.69 2.43
N PRO A 345 6.77 8.55 1.48
CA PRO A 345 6.47 8.13 0.12
C PRO A 345 7.73 7.59 -0.55
N ALA A 346 7.53 6.70 -1.48
CA ALA A 346 8.62 6.29 -2.34
C ALA A 346 8.92 7.39 -3.37
N GLY A 347 10.20 7.57 -3.76
CA GLY A 347 10.67 8.59 -4.72
C GLY A 347 11.14 9.87 -4.05
N ALA A 348 11.52 10.83 -4.88
CA ALA A 348 12.05 12.11 -4.41
C ALA A 348 10.99 12.86 -3.60
N HIS A 349 11.33 13.28 -2.41
CA HIS A 349 10.53 14.11 -1.52
C HIS A 349 11.43 14.81 -0.52
N HIS A 350 10.94 15.88 0.07
CA HIS A 350 11.57 16.55 1.20
C HIS A 350 11.11 15.90 2.50
N ASP A 351 12.06 15.50 3.33
CA ASP A 351 11.79 15.04 4.68
C ASP A 351 11.81 16.23 5.65
N LEU A 352 10.68 16.49 6.27
CA LEU A 352 10.57 17.41 7.38
C LEU A 352 10.49 16.61 8.68
N VAL A 353 11.64 16.37 9.29
CA VAL A 353 11.70 15.75 10.62
C VAL A 353 11.62 16.88 11.63
N VAL A 354 10.50 16.99 12.35
CA VAL A 354 10.30 18.06 13.34
C VAL A 354 10.88 17.60 14.68
N PRO A 355 12.01 18.18 15.12
CA PRO A 355 12.59 17.86 16.41
C PRO A 355 11.81 18.51 17.55
N THR A 356 12.02 18.00 18.77
CA THR A 356 11.49 18.58 20.01
C THR A 356 11.90 20.04 20.15
N GLY A 357 10.94 20.91 20.43
CA GLY A 357 11.22 22.30 20.85
C GLY A 357 11.54 23.29 19.73
N SER A 358 11.44 22.88 18.45
CA SER A 358 11.46 23.86 17.37
C SER A 358 10.15 24.65 17.37
N PRO A 359 10.20 25.99 17.45
CA PRO A 359 9.03 26.79 17.13
C PRO A 359 8.60 26.45 15.71
N LEU A 360 7.28 26.42 15.48
CA LEU A 360 6.66 26.28 14.18
C LEU A 360 7.22 27.35 13.23
N LEU A 361 8.36 27.10 12.63
CA LEU A 361 8.82 27.91 11.51
C LEU A 361 7.89 27.62 10.35
N LEU A 362 6.92 28.49 10.17
CA LEU A 362 6.20 28.63 8.91
C LEU A 362 7.29 28.83 7.84
N VAL A 363 7.24 27.97 6.79
CA VAL A 363 8.09 28.14 5.61
C VAL A 363 7.80 29.52 5.03
N GLY A 364 8.67 30.48 5.26
CA GLY A 364 8.47 31.86 4.83
C GLY A 364 9.53 32.83 5.32
N GLU A 365 10.39 32.47 6.27
CA GLU A 365 11.50 33.33 6.72
C GLU A 365 12.84 32.69 6.39
N SER A 366 13.28 32.90 5.15
CA SER A 366 14.70 32.81 4.79
C SER A 366 15.44 33.96 5.46
N ARG A 367 16.37 33.65 6.36
CA ARG A 367 17.46 34.55 6.69
C ARG A 367 18.62 34.35 5.73
#